data_6cfdd52dc33a98bbb923e8b44f0d5cf4
#
_entry.id   6cfdd52dc33a98bbb923e8b44f0d5cf4
#
_cell.length_a   1.000
_cell.length_b   1.000
_cell.length_c   1.000
_cell.angle_alpha   90.00
_cell.angle_beta   90.00
_cell.angle_gamma   90.00
#
_symmetry.space_group_name_H-M   'P 1'
#
loop_
_entity.id
_entity.type
_entity.pdbx_description
1 polymer ?
#
loop_
_entity_poly.entity_id
_entity_poly.type
_entity_poly.pdbx_seq_one_letter_code
_entity_poly.pdbx_strand_id
1 'polypeptide(L)'
;MSKFVFVTGGVVSSIGKGIVAASLGRLLKSRGYSVSILKLDPYLNVDPGTMSPFQHGEVFVTEDGAETDLDLGHYERFTDTAMTRLNSVTTGSIYQAVINKERRGSYNGGTVQVIPHITREIRERIHRVAANSNADIVITEIGGTVGDIESLPFLEAIREFKNDVNKNDVAYIHVTLLPYIKTSGEIKTKPTQHSVKELRSIGIQPDLLVCRSDKEINEGLKRKLSGFCGVNLNCVIEALDADSIYSVPLSLKNEGLCKQTSNCLELENKECDLENWEKIIHNLRNPGNPIKVALVGKYIELGDAYLSVVEALRHACIEQKALLDLYWVSAEMIEEKSAEEYLNDVDAICLLYTSDAADE
;
A
#
# COMPACT_ATOMS: atom_id res chain seq x y z
N MET A 1 -0.60 2.59 24.71
CA MET A 1 -1.67 3.07 23.79
C MET A 1 -1.06 3.10 22.40
N SER A 2 -1.73 2.56 21.39
CA SER A 2 -1.19 2.51 20.03
C SER A 2 -1.04 3.92 19.44
N LYS A 3 -0.02 4.10 18.59
CA LYS A 3 0.18 5.28 17.74
C LYS A 3 -0.41 5.03 16.36
N PHE A 4 -0.77 6.07 15.62
CA PHE A 4 -1.44 5.96 14.33
C PHE A 4 -0.73 6.78 13.25
N VAL A 5 -0.59 6.20 12.08
CA VAL A 5 -0.05 6.88 10.90
C VAL A 5 -1.04 6.76 9.76
N PHE A 6 -1.46 7.88 9.21
CA PHE A 6 -2.35 7.91 8.05
C PHE A 6 -1.54 8.24 6.79
N VAL A 7 -1.62 7.36 5.80
CA VAL A 7 -0.94 7.54 4.51
C VAL A 7 -1.98 7.88 3.46
N THR A 8 -1.96 9.11 3.00
CA THR A 8 -2.83 9.63 1.93
C THR A 8 -2.03 9.81 0.63
N GLY A 9 -2.71 9.87 -0.50
CA GLY A 9 -2.06 10.14 -1.77
C GLY A 9 -2.78 11.18 -2.61
N GLY A 10 -2.03 11.84 -3.46
CA GLY A 10 -2.57 12.83 -4.36
C GLY A 10 -1.89 12.86 -5.71
N VAL A 11 -2.41 13.68 -6.62
CA VAL A 11 -1.97 13.88 -8.00
C VAL A 11 -2.42 12.78 -8.96
N VAL A 12 -2.06 11.52 -8.70
CA VAL A 12 -2.44 10.38 -9.56
C VAL A 12 -2.71 9.12 -8.71
N SER A 13 -3.49 8.19 -9.25
CA SER A 13 -3.62 6.82 -8.73
C SER A 13 -2.31 6.05 -8.88
N SER A 14 -2.18 4.91 -8.22
CA SER A 14 -0.99 4.03 -8.29
C SER A 14 0.34 4.73 -7.99
N ILE A 15 0.29 5.79 -7.16
CA ILE A 15 1.48 6.58 -6.80
C ILE A 15 2.44 5.83 -5.85
N GLY A 16 2.05 4.66 -5.37
CA GLY A 16 2.86 3.82 -4.48
C GLY A 16 2.60 4.04 -2.99
N LYS A 17 1.40 4.48 -2.60
CA LYS A 17 0.99 4.59 -1.18
C LYS A 17 1.20 3.29 -0.41
N GLY A 18 0.76 2.15 -0.98
CA GLY A 18 0.91 0.82 -0.39
C GLY A 18 2.36 0.47 -0.11
N ILE A 19 3.24 0.71 -1.07
CA ILE A 19 4.68 0.46 -0.91
C ILE A 19 5.31 1.40 0.13
N VAL A 20 4.88 2.66 0.20
CA VAL A 20 5.33 3.60 1.26
C VAL A 20 4.85 3.14 2.63
N ALA A 21 3.59 2.72 2.76
CA ALA A 21 3.03 2.19 4.01
C ALA A 21 3.74 0.90 4.45
N ALA A 22 3.92 -0.05 3.54
CA ALA A 22 4.64 -1.30 3.76
C ALA A 22 6.11 -1.05 4.15
N SER A 23 6.79 -0.14 3.45
CA SER A 23 8.18 0.26 3.75
C SER A 23 8.31 0.88 5.12
N LEU A 24 7.40 1.80 5.48
CA LEU A 24 7.38 2.38 6.83
C LEU A 24 7.13 1.31 7.89
N GLY A 25 6.20 0.38 7.62
CA GLY A 25 5.94 -0.77 8.47
C GLY A 25 7.19 -1.61 8.72
N ARG A 26 7.94 -1.94 7.64
CA ARG A 26 9.22 -2.64 7.74
C ARG A 26 10.23 -1.88 8.59
N LEU A 27 10.39 -0.57 8.35
CA LEU A 27 11.34 0.27 9.06
C LEU A 27 11.02 0.40 10.55
N LEU A 28 9.75 0.57 10.92
CA LEU A 28 9.32 0.64 12.31
C LEU A 28 9.49 -0.71 13.01
N LYS A 29 9.16 -1.80 12.31
CA LYS A 29 9.37 -3.16 12.82
C LYS A 29 10.85 -3.47 13.06
N SER A 30 11.74 -3.00 12.17
CA SER A 30 13.20 -3.10 12.33
C SER A 30 13.74 -2.29 13.50
N ARG A 31 12.96 -1.38 14.07
CA ARG A 31 13.25 -0.68 15.32
C ARG A 31 12.65 -1.37 16.54
N GLY A 32 12.04 -2.55 16.38
CA GLY A 32 11.46 -3.34 17.46
C GLY A 32 10.06 -2.90 17.88
N TYR A 33 9.32 -2.16 17.04
CA TYR A 33 7.91 -1.86 17.26
C TYR A 33 7.04 -2.93 16.60
N SER A 34 5.95 -3.31 17.27
CA SER A 34 4.88 -4.09 16.64
C SER A 34 4.04 -3.18 15.74
N VAL A 35 3.79 -3.63 14.49
CA VAL A 35 3.11 -2.83 13.47
C VAL A 35 1.96 -3.63 12.88
N SER A 36 0.81 -2.98 12.71
CA SER A 36 -0.30 -3.48 11.89
C SER A 36 -0.62 -2.46 10.81
N ILE A 37 -1.00 -2.93 9.63
CA ILE A 37 -1.35 -2.05 8.50
C ILE A 37 -2.82 -2.29 8.14
N LEU A 38 -3.56 -1.20 7.93
CA LEU A 38 -4.96 -1.20 7.52
C LEU A 38 -5.08 -0.52 6.16
N LYS A 39 -5.79 -1.17 5.24
CA LYS A 39 -6.21 -0.61 3.95
C LYS A 39 -7.64 -0.11 4.04
N LEU A 40 -7.87 1.13 3.61
CA LEU A 40 -9.21 1.69 3.40
C LEU A 40 -9.43 1.91 1.91
N ASP A 41 -10.30 1.11 1.29
CA ASP A 41 -10.58 1.17 -0.13
C ASP A 41 -11.88 1.91 -0.45
N PRO A 42 -11.84 2.90 -1.37
CA PRO A 42 -12.99 3.79 -1.59
C PRO A 42 -14.09 3.19 -2.46
N TYR A 43 -13.92 2.01 -3.03
CA TYR A 43 -14.95 1.40 -3.88
C TYR A 43 -16.15 0.86 -3.05
N LEU A 44 -17.30 0.74 -3.73
CA LEU A 44 -18.57 0.31 -3.12
C LEU A 44 -18.75 -1.22 -3.06
N ASN A 45 -17.84 -2.01 -3.63
CA ASN A 45 -17.85 -3.44 -3.44
C ASN A 45 -17.63 -3.75 -1.95
N VAL A 46 -18.35 -4.74 -1.42
CA VAL A 46 -18.22 -5.14 -0.01
C VAL A 46 -16.84 -5.77 0.24
N ASP A 47 -16.39 -6.55 -0.72
CA ASP A 47 -15.05 -7.13 -0.83
C ASP A 47 -14.66 -7.24 -2.32
N PRO A 48 -13.41 -7.53 -2.66
CA PRO A 48 -12.94 -7.63 -4.03
C PRO A 48 -13.17 -8.99 -4.69
N GLY A 49 -13.79 -9.98 -4.01
CA GLY A 49 -13.91 -11.36 -4.49
C GLY A 49 -14.61 -11.53 -5.82
N THR A 50 -15.52 -10.60 -6.17
CA THR A 50 -16.22 -10.60 -7.46
C THR A 50 -15.66 -9.61 -8.47
N MET A 51 -14.53 -8.97 -8.16
CA MET A 51 -13.92 -7.98 -9.05
C MET A 51 -13.08 -8.68 -10.12
N SER A 52 -13.08 -8.12 -11.32
CA SER A 52 -12.26 -8.65 -12.42
C SER A 52 -10.76 -8.50 -12.13
N PRO A 53 -9.96 -9.58 -12.21
CA PRO A 53 -8.51 -9.50 -12.06
C PRO A 53 -7.85 -8.53 -13.06
N PHE A 54 -8.44 -8.31 -14.23
CA PHE A 54 -7.97 -7.35 -15.23
C PHE A 54 -8.09 -5.89 -14.79
N GLN A 55 -8.97 -5.59 -13.82
CA GLN A 55 -9.15 -4.23 -13.31
C GLN A 55 -8.43 -3.98 -11.99
N HIS A 56 -8.31 -4.99 -11.14
CA HIS A 56 -7.84 -4.85 -9.75
C HIS A 56 -6.62 -5.70 -9.40
N GLY A 57 -6.13 -6.54 -10.33
CA GLY A 57 -5.09 -7.51 -10.05
C GLY A 57 -5.63 -8.71 -9.26
N GLU A 58 -4.76 -9.41 -8.55
CA GLU A 58 -5.17 -10.57 -7.76
C GLU A 58 -6.09 -10.18 -6.59
N VAL A 59 -6.98 -11.09 -6.24
CA VAL A 59 -7.68 -11.07 -4.96
C VAL A 59 -6.78 -11.76 -3.95
N PHE A 60 -6.22 -10.99 -3.01
CA PHE A 60 -5.37 -11.54 -1.96
C PHE A 60 -6.24 -12.14 -0.85
N VAL A 61 -6.03 -13.42 -0.56
CA VAL A 61 -6.77 -14.12 0.50
C VAL A 61 -5.93 -14.16 1.77
N THR A 62 -6.46 -13.57 2.85
CA THR A 62 -5.82 -13.55 4.15
C THR A 62 -5.85 -14.91 4.85
N GLU A 63 -5.06 -15.10 5.93
CA GLU A 63 -5.02 -16.35 6.68
C GLU A 63 -6.40 -16.76 7.24
N ASP A 64 -7.26 -15.80 7.58
CA ASP A 64 -8.62 -16.04 8.06
C ASP A 64 -9.67 -16.15 6.93
N GLY A 65 -9.21 -16.29 5.67
CA GLY A 65 -10.03 -16.55 4.51
C GLY A 65 -10.80 -15.32 3.97
N ALA A 66 -10.40 -14.11 4.32
CA ALA A 66 -11.00 -12.91 3.74
C ALA A 66 -10.40 -12.60 2.38
N GLU A 67 -11.25 -12.27 1.41
CA GLU A 67 -10.87 -11.75 0.10
C GLU A 67 -10.56 -10.27 0.22
N THR A 68 -9.38 -9.85 -0.22
CA THR A 68 -8.87 -8.49 0.00
C THR A 68 -8.10 -7.97 -1.21
N ASP A 69 -7.76 -6.69 -1.18
CA ASP A 69 -6.92 -6.04 -2.17
C ASP A 69 -5.48 -6.58 -2.15
N LEU A 70 -4.83 -6.60 -3.30
CA LEU A 70 -3.46 -7.09 -3.50
C LEU A 70 -2.41 -6.38 -2.62
N ASP A 71 -2.69 -5.15 -2.18
CA ASP A 71 -1.78 -4.40 -1.30
C ASP A 71 -1.54 -5.12 0.05
N LEU A 72 -2.51 -5.93 0.53
CA LEU A 72 -2.32 -6.70 1.75
C LEU A 72 -1.18 -7.72 1.61
N GLY A 73 -1.01 -8.28 0.42
CA GLY A 73 0.16 -9.11 0.11
C GLY A 73 1.48 -8.35 0.23
N HIS A 74 1.53 -7.10 -0.20
CA HIS A 74 2.71 -6.25 0.02
C HIS A 74 2.94 -6.01 1.51
N TYR A 75 1.88 -5.75 2.30
CA TYR A 75 2.02 -5.55 3.74
C TYR A 75 2.60 -6.78 4.44
N GLU A 76 2.08 -7.97 4.12
CA GLU A 76 2.64 -9.22 4.67
C GLU A 76 4.10 -9.43 4.30
N ARG A 77 4.43 -9.31 3.01
CA ARG A 77 5.80 -9.50 2.50
C ARG A 77 6.81 -8.54 3.13
N PHE A 78 6.41 -7.29 3.38
CA PHE A 78 7.31 -6.29 3.97
C PHE A 78 7.39 -6.41 5.49
N THR A 79 6.28 -6.69 6.16
CA THR A 79 6.23 -6.68 7.62
C THR A 79 6.39 -8.05 8.26
N ASP A 80 6.36 -9.12 7.46
CA ASP A 80 6.38 -10.49 7.99
C ASP A 80 5.35 -10.64 9.12
N THR A 81 4.11 -10.22 8.83
CA THR A 81 2.99 -10.22 9.77
C THR A 81 1.74 -10.59 9.00
N ALA A 82 1.09 -11.68 9.38
CA ALA A 82 -0.15 -12.13 8.75
C ALA A 82 -1.24 -11.04 8.85
N MET A 83 -1.90 -10.77 7.73
CA MET A 83 -3.06 -9.89 7.65
C MET A 83 -4.34 -10.71 7.85
N THR A 84 -5.37 -10.03 8.31
CA THR A 84 -6.69 -10.60 8.56
C THR A 84 -7.76 -9.72 7.91
N ARG A 85 -9.01 -10.18 7.92
CA ARG A 85 -10.17 -9.37 7.46
C ARG A 85 -10.27 -8.00 8.12
N LEU A 86 -9.68 -7.81 9.29
CA LEU A 86 -9.66 -6.52 9.97
C LEU A 86 -8.74 -5.51 9.30
N ASN A 87 -7.78 -5.99 8.51
CA ASN A 87 -6.79 -5.16 7.84
C ASN A 87 -7.25 -4.61 6.47
N SER A 88 -8.44 -5.01 6.00
CA SER A 88 -9.07 -4.49 4.77
C SER A 88 -10.46 -3.99 5.08
N VAL A 89 -10.76 -2.77 4.68
CA VAL A 89 -12.07 -2.12 4.87
C VAL A 89 -12.44 -1.36 3.62
N THR A 90 -13.57 -1.70 3.02
CA THR A 90 -14.12 -1.03 1.84
C THR A 90 -15.23 -0.05 2.20
N THR A 91 -15.47 0.95 1.38
CA THR A 91 -16.63 1.83 1.51
C THR A 91 -17.93 1.01 1.55
N GLY A 92 -18.06 -0.02 0.69
CA GLY A 92 -19.23 -0.89 0.68
C GLY A 92 -19.49 -1.57 2.02
N SER A 93 -18.45 -2.12 2.65
CA SER A 93 -18.55 -2.79 3.96
C SER A 93 -18.95 -1.81 5.09
N ILE A 94 -18.48 -0.57 5.04
CA ILE A 94 -18.84 0.49 6.00
C ILE A 94 -20.31 0.89 5.83
N TYR A 95 -20.74 1.20 4.60
CA TYR A 95 -22.12 1.61 4.34
C TYR A 95 -23.11 0.48 4.68
N GLN A 96 -22.78 -0.76 4.31
CA GLN A 96 -23.60 -1.93 4.66
C GLN A 96 -23.74 -2.06 6.18
N ALA A 97 -22.65 -1.88 6.96
CA ALA A 97 -22.71 -1.95 8.41
C ALA A 97 -23.62 -0.86 9.01
N VAL A 98 -23.49 0.38 8.52
CA VAL A 98 -24.31 1.50 9.01
C VAL A 98 -25.79 1.32 8.62
N ILE A 99 -26.08 0.90 7.37
CA ILE A 99 -27.46 0.62 6.92
C ILE A 99 -28.05 -0.52 7.75
N ASN A 100 -27.32 -1.59 8.01
CA ASN A 100 -27.78 -2.69 8.85
C ASN A 100 -28.07 -2.25 10.29
N LYS A 101 -27.24 -1.36 10.87
CA LYS A 101 -27.49 -0.75 12.20
C LYS A 101 -28.78 0.10 12.17
N GLU A 102 -29.00 0.88 11.11
CA GLU A 102 -30.21 1.68 10.94
C GLU A 102 -31.46 0.79 10.89
N ARG A 103 -31.48 -0.24 10.03
CA ARG A 103 -32.60 -1.17 9.88
C ARG A 103 -32.94 -1.93 11.17
N ARG A 104 -31.98 -2.13 12.06
CA ARG A 104 -32.18 -2.72 13.39
C ARG A 104 -32.61 -1.71 14.46
N GLY A 105 -32.77 -0.43 14.11
CA GLY A 105 -33.19 0.62 15.02
C GLY A 105 -32.10 1.13 15.96
N SER A 106 -30.81 0.84 15.68
CA SER A 106 -29.69 1.23 16.55
C SER A 106 -29.51 2.75 16.73
N TYR A 107 -30.14 3.54 15.88
CA TYR A 107 -30.07 5.01 15.93
C TYR A 107 -31.34 5.67 16.51
N ASN A 108 -32.25 4.89 17.10
CA ASN A 108 -33.45 5.37 17.81
C ASN A 108 -34.31 6.36 16.97
N GLY A 109 -34.40 6.13 15.65
CA GLY A 109 -35.18 7.00 14.74
C GLY A 109 -34.46 8.29 14.33
N GLY A 110 -33.22 8.50 14.72
CA GLY A 110 -32.42 9.64 14.29
C GLY A 110 -32.07 9.58 12.80
N THR A 111 -31.88 10.75 12.18
CA THR A 111 -31.41 10.85 10.79
C THR A 111 -29.98 10.37 10.68
N VAL A 112 -29.72 9.34 9.88
CA VAL A 112 -28.39 8.78 9.62
C VAL A 112 -27.75 9.52 8.46
N GLN A 113 -26.52 10.01 8.66
CA GLN A 113 -25.79 10.86 7.72
C GLN A 113 -24.33 10.37 7.57
N VAL A 114 -23.61 10.83 6.56
CA VAL A 114 -22.18 10.50 6.39
C VAL A 114 -21.41 10.94 7.63
N ILE A 115 -21.56 12.18 8.04
CA ILE A 115 -21.06 12.68 9.33
C ILE A 115 -22.26 12.80 10.28
N PRO A 116 -22.22 12.17 11.45
CA PRO A 116 -21.11 11.44 12.08
C PRO A 116 -21.19 9.92 11.95
N HIS A 117 -22.13 9.31 11.22
CA HIS A 117 -22.40 7.87 11.33
C HIS A 117 -21.41 7.03 10.53
N ILE A 118 -21.17 7.40 9.26
CA ILE A 118 -20.18 6.71 8.41
C ILE A 118 -18.75 6.99 8.94
N THR A 119 -18.43 8.25 9.25
CA THR A 119 -17.11 8.60 9.77
C THR A 119 -16.82 7.93 11.11
N ARG A 120 -17.82 7.74 11.97
CA ARG A 120 -17.69 6.99 13.22
C ARG A 120 -17.40 5.51 12.97
N GLU A 121 -18.16 4.86 12.06
CA GLU A 121 -17.92 3.46 11.73
C GLU A 121 -16.48 3.24 11.21
N ILE A 122 -15.97 4.15 10.36
CA ILE A 122 -14.58 4.11 9.87
C ILE A 122 -13.60 4.20 11.04
N ARG A 123 -13.77 5.17 11.93
CA ARG A 123 -12.89 5.34 13.11
C ARG A 123 -12.95 4.13 14.05
N GLU A 124 -14.13 3.56 14.26
CA GLU A 124 -14.30 2.32 15.03
C GLU A 124 -13.54 1.15 14.41
N ARG A 125 -13.47 1.05 13.06
CA ARG A 125 -12.66 0.02 12.38
C ARG A 125 -11.17 0.22 12.63
N ILE A 126 -10.67 1.45 12.57
CA ILE A 126 -9.27 1.77 12.87
C ILE A 126 -8.92 1.39 14.32
N HIS A 127 -9.74 1.78 15.29
CA HIS A 127 -9.54 1.41 16.69
C HIS A 127 -9.61 -0.09 16.93
N ARG A 128 -10.48 -0.80 16.19
CA ARG A 128 -10.60 -2.25 16.27
C ARG A 128 -9.34 -2.96 15.83
N VAL A 129 -8.68 -2.49 14.77
CA VAL A 129 -7.37 -3.03 14.35
C VAL A 129 -6.35 -2.87 15.48
N ALA A 130 -6.24 -1.69 16.05
CA ALA A 130 -5.33 -1.42 17.17
C ALA A 130 -5.59 -2.35 18.37
N ALA A 131 -6.86 -2.52 18.74
CA ALA A 131 -7.25 -3.34 19.89
C ALA A 131 -6.99 -4.84 19.67
N ASN A 132 -7.19 -5.35 18.45
CA ASN A 132 -7.05 -6.78 18.16
C ASN A 132 -5.59 -7.19 17.89
N SER A 133 -4.81 -6.33 17.23
CA SER A 133 -3.41 -6.61 16.92
C SER A 133 -2.47 -6.38 18.10
N ASN A 134 -2.88 -5.63 19.12
CA ASN A 134 -2.01 -5.11 20.19
C ASN A 134 -0.76 -4.41 19.63
N ALA A 135 -0.86 -3.84 18.42
CA ALA A 135 0.25 -3.18 17.78
C ALA A 135 0.61 -1.86 18.48
N ASP A 136 1.91 -1.58 18.58
CA ASP A 136 2.40 -0.28 19.03
C ASP A 136 2.01 0.81 18.04
N ILE A 137 2.00 0.47 16.74
CA ILE A 137 1.73 1.42 15.67
C ILE A 137 0.77 0.79 14.65
N VAL A 138 -0.30 1.53 14.33
CA VAL A 138 -1.23 1.19 13.24
C VAL A 138 -1.01 2.17 12.09
N ILE A 139 -0.61 1.66 10.93
CA ILE A 139 -0.49 2.42 9.70
C ILE A 139 -1.77 2.21 8.91
N THR A 140 -2.47 3.28 8.56
CA THR A 140 -3.69 3.20 7.75
C THR A 140 -3.43 3.86 6.39
N GLU A 141 -3.50 3.08 5.33
CA GLU A 141 -3.44 3.58 3.96
C GLU A 141 -4.84 3.97 3.49
N ILE A 142 -4.96 5.19 2.99
CA ILE A 142 -6.19 5.71 2.41
C ILE A 142 -6.17 5.49 0.90
N GLY A 143 -7.04 4.61 0.40
CA GLY A 143 -7.21 4.37 -1.02
C GLY A 143 -7.76 5.58 -1.77
N GLY A 144 -7.59 5.59 -3.09
CA GLY A 144 -7.98 6.70 -3.94
C GLY A 144 -7.01 7.88 -3.88
N THR A 145 -7.43 9.00 -4.44
CA THR A 145 -6.64 10.24 -4.56
C THR A 145 -7.33 11.36 -3.81
N VAL A 146 -6.57 12.17 -3.09
CA VAL A 146 -7.12 13.38 -2.43
C VAL A 146 -7.73 14.30 -3.49
N GLY A 147 -9.01 14.64 -3.31
CA GLY A 147 -9.84 15.35 -4.27
C GLY A 147 -10.92 14.49 -4.93
N ASP A 148 -10.78 13.16 -4.89
CA ASP A 148 -11.80 12.24 -5.40
C ASP A 148 -12.98 12.14 -4.41
N ILE A 149 -14.20 12.10 -4.95
CA ILE A 149 -15.44 12.03 -4.15
C ILE A 149 -15.46 10.77 -3.28
N GLU A 150 -14.98 9.66 -3.83
CA GLU A 150 -14.99 8.36 -3.19
C GLU A 150 -14.15 8.31 -1.91
N SER A 151 -13.05 9.06 -1.87
CA SER A 151 -12.12 9.08 -0.74
C SER A 151 -12.58 10.01 0.39
N LEU A 152 -13.52 10.92 0.12
CA LEU A 152 -13.90 11.99 1.04
C LEU A 152 -14.39 11.48 2.41
N PRO A 153 -15.24 10.45 2.54
CA PRO A 153 -15.66 9.94 3.85
C PRO A 153 -14.49 9.42 4.70
N PHE A 154 -13.48 8.80 4.07
CA PHE A 154 -12.27 8.35 4.77
C PHE A 154 -11.42 9.53 5.23
N LEU A 155 -11.23 10.54 4.38
CA LEU A 155 -10.47 11.74 4.72
C LEU A 155 -11.15 12.50 5.87
N GLU A 156 -12.48 12.63 5.86
CA GLU A 156 -13.23 13.23 6.98
C GLU A 156 -13.07 12.40 8.26
N ALA A 157 -13.12 11.07 8.17
CA ALA A 157 -12.95 10.21 9.33
C ALA A 157 -11.56 10.36 9.97
N ILE A 158 -10.49 10.39 9.17
CA ILE A 158 -9.12 10.57 9.70
C ILE A 158 -8.88 12.02 10.20
N ARG A 159 -9.56 13.01 9.62
CA ARG A 159 -9.54 14.36 10.14
C ARG A 159 -10.16 14.43 11.54
N GLU A 160 -11.28 13.74 11.75
CA GLU A 160 -11.94 13.65 13.06
C GLU A 160 -11.12 12.81 14.05
N PHE A 161 -10.37 11.80 13.59
CA PHE A 161 -9.64 10.84 14.42
C PHE A 161 -8.63 11.49 15.37
N LYS A 162 -8.07 12.65 14.98
CA LYS A 162 -7.15 13.40 15.87
C LYS A 162 -7.80 13.87 17.17
N ASN A 163 -9.15 13.84 17.25
CA ASN A 163 -9.88 14.17 18.48
C ASN A 163 -10.10 12.96 19.38
N ASP A 164 -9.86 11.74 18.86
CA ASP A 164 -10.02 10.49 19.60
C ASP A 164 -8.73 10.11 20.35
N VAL A 165 -7.59 10.71 19.97
CA VAL A 165 -6.25 10.38 20.49
C VAL A 165 -5.49 11.66 20.88
N ASN A 166 -4.36 11.51 21.60
CA ASN A 166 -3.53 12.68 21.88
C ASN A 166 -2.84 13.18 20.59
N LYS A 167 -2.45 14.47 20.59
CA LYS A 167 -1.85 15.11 19.43
C LYS A 167 -0.61 14.38 18.89
N ASN A 168 0.21 13.82 19.77
CA ASN A 168 1.45 13.16 19.43
C ASN A 168 1.27 11.63 19.23
N ASP A 169 0.02 11.16 19.18
CA ASP A 169 -0.31 9.77 18.89
C ASP A 169 -0.76 9.56 17.43
N VAL A 170 -0.77 10.63 16.62
CA VAL A 170 -1.17 10.57 15.21
C VAL A 170 -0.22 11.37 14.32
N ALA A 171 0.12 10.81 13.15
CA ALA A 171 0.90 11.48 12.11
C ALA A 171 0.26 11.29 10.73
N TYR A 172 0.32 12.30 9.87
CA TYR A 172 -0.21 12.31 8.52
C TYR A 172 0.92 12.37 7.51
N ILE A 173 1.03 11.35 6.68
CA ILE A 173 1.97 11.26 5.56
C ILE A 173 1.20 11.45 4.27
N HIS A 174 1.65 12.34 3.41
CA HIS A 174 1.05 12.57 2.11
C HIS A 174 2.02 12.21 1.00
N VAL A 175 1.65 11.22 0.17
CA VAL A 175 2.44 10.77 -0.98
C VAL A 175 2.02 11.53 -2.21
N THR A 176 2.96 12.14 -2.91
CA THR A 176 2.70 12.97 -4.09
C THR A 176 3.67 12.67 -5.24
N LEU A 177 3.35 13.17 -6.43
CA LEU A 177 4.18 13.06 -7.61
C LEU A 177 4.82 14.41 -7.96
N LEU A 178 6.10 14.39 -8.25
CA LEU A 178 6.85 15.49 -8.86
C LEU A 178 7.21 15.13 -10.30
N PRO A 179 6.36 15.42 -11.28
CA PRO A 179 6.62 15.04 -12.65
C PRO A 179 7.80 15.82 -13.23
N TYR A 180 8.69 15.12 -13.93
CA TYR A 180 9.73 15.72 -14.73
C TYR A 180 9.20 15.98 -16.15
N ILE A 181 9.26 17.21 -16.59
CA ILE A 181 8.82 17.60 -17.94
C ILE A 181 10.03 17.63 -18.87
N LYS A 182 10.17 16.61 -19.72
CA LYS A 182 11.32 16.45 -20.63
C LYS A 182 11.56 17.67 -21.53
N THR A 183 10.50 18.31 -22.01
CA THR A 183 10.61 19.49 -22.91
C THR A 183 11.16 20.73 -22.23
N SER A 184 10.93 20.91 -20.94
CA SER A 184 11.49 22.04 -20.16
C SER A 184 12.71 21.67 -19.32
N GLY A 185 13.05 20.38 -19.22
CA GLY A 185 14.17 19.91 -18.39
C GLY A 185 13.98 20.13 -16.89
N GLU A 186 12.73 20.21 -16.41
CA GLU A 186 12.45 20.63 -15.02
C GLU A 186 11.47 19.70 -14.32
N ILE A 187 11.70 19.53 -13.01
CA ILE A 187 10.72 18.93 -12.09
C ILE A 187 9.67 19.98 -11.71
N LYS A 188 8.40 19.63 -11.84
CA LYS A 188 7.29 20.54 -11.54
C LYS A 188 6.70 20.24 -10.14
N THR A 189 6.68 21.25 -9.29
CA THR A 189 6.16 21.18 -7.91
C THR A 189 4.68 21.56 -7.79
N LYS A 190 4.07 22.12 -8.81
CA LYS A 190 2.68 22.58 -8.78
C LYS A 190 1.66 21.49 -8.48
N PRO A 191 1.74 20.28 -9.10
CA PRO A 191 0.80 19.19 -8.77
C PRO A 191 0.80 18.85 -7.28
N THR A 192 1.98 18.70 -6.67
CA THR A 192 2.14 18.47 -5.23
C THR A 192 1.55 19.61 -4.39
N GLN A 193 1.80 20.88 -4.74
CA GLN A 193 1.25 22.03 -4.03
C GLN A 193 -0.28 22.05 -4.07
N HIS A 194 -0.89 21.69 -5.22
CA HIS A 194 -2.34 21.62 -5.36
C HIS A 194 -2.92 20.46 -4.55
N SER A 195 -2.29 19.30 -4.56
CA SER A 195 -2.72 18.14 -3.78
C SER A 195 -2.70 18.43 -2.28
N VAL A 196 -1.63 19.05 -1.78
CA VAL A 196 -1.54 19.45 -0.37
C VAL A 196 -2.57 20.54 -0.04
N LYS A 197 -2.83 21.48 -0.96
CA LYS A 197 -3.88 22.49 -0.77
C LYS A 197 -5.25 21.83 -0.63
N GLU A 198 -5.55 20.82 -1.45
CA GLU A 198 -6.80 20.08 -1.39
C GLU A 198 -6.95 19.33 -0.05
N LEU A 199 -5.90 18.63 0.39
CA LEU A 199 -5.88 17.95 1.68
C LEU A 199 -6.12 18.93 2.85
N ARG A 200 -5.52 20.13 2.77
CA ARG A 200 -5.72 21.19 3.76
C ARG A 200 -7.15 21.76 3.75
N SER A 201 -7.81 21.80 2.59
CA SER A 201 -9.19 22.29 2.49
C SER A 201 -10.16 21.40 3.28
N ILE A 202 -9.82 20.11 3.42
CA ILE A 202 -10.54 19.15 4.29
C ILE A 202 -10.17 19.34 5.78
N GLY A 203 -9.08 20.04 6.08
CA GLY A 203 -8.61 20.30 7.45
C GLY A 203 -7.49 19.37 7.92
N ILE A 204 -6.80 18.71 6.99
CA ILE A 204 -5.65 17.85 7.28
C ILE A 204 -4.37 18.55 6.82
N GLN A 205 -3.47 18.86 7.76
CA GLN A 205 -2.10 19.28 7.46
C GLN A 205 -1.21 18.06 7.50
N PRO A 206 -0.50 17.70 6.41
CA PRO A 206 0.46 16.61 6.47
C PRO A 206 1.66 16.99 7.33
N ASP A 207 2.15 16.03 8.12
CA ASP A 207 3.39 16.14 8.89
C ASP A 207 4.59 15.82 8.03
N LEU A 208 4.46 14.82 7.14
CA LEU A 208 5.48 14.43 6.19
C LEU A 208 4.93 14.44 4.76
N LEU A 209 5.80 14.78 3.83
CA LEU A 209 5.53 14.76 2.40
C LEU A 209 6.49 13.78 1.73
N VAL A 210 5.97 12.69 1.16
CA VAL A 210 6.74 11.74 0.38
C VAL A 210 6.57 12.08 -1.10
N CYS A 211 7.65 12.52 -1.73
CA CYS A 211 7.64 13.04 -3.09
C CYS A 211 8.22 12.00 -4.05
N ARG A 212 7.35 11.29 -4.78
CA ARG A 212 7.80 10.40 -5.85
C ARG A 212 8.28 11.19 -7.05
N SER A 213 9.43 10.80 -7.60
CA SER A 213 10.05 11.42 -8.77
C SER A 213 10.93 10.41 -9.51
N ASP A 214 11.05 10.56 -10.83
CA ASP A 214 12.01 9.83 -11.66
C ASP A 214 13.40 10.49 -11.69
N LYS A 215 13.56 11.65 -11.05
CA LYS A 215 14.80 12.43 -10.95
C LYS A 215 15.03 12.93 -9.53
N GLU A 216 16.29 13.03 -9.16
CA GLU A 216 16.73 13.56 -7.85
C GLU A 216 16.14 14.94 -7.56
N ILE A 217 15.68 15.12 -6.34
CA ILE A 217 15.09 16.36 -5.84
C ILE A 217 16.17 17.15 -5.11
N ASN A 218 16.68 18.18 -5.74
CA ASN A 218 17.69 19.03 -5.11
C ASN A 218 17.15 19.79 -3.88
N GLU A 219 18.07 20.28 -3.04
CA GLU A 219 17.70 20.97 -1.80
C GLU A 219 16.84 22.24 -2.05
N GLY A 220 17.04 22.94 -3.16
CA GLY A 220 16.21 24.10 -3.53
C GLY A 220 14.75 23.74 -3.75
N LEU A 221 14.49 22.59 -4.39
CA LEU A 221 13.15 22.08 -4.56
C LEU A 221 12.54 21.58 -3.24
N LYS A 222 13.33 20.91 -2.38
CA LYS A 222 12.86 20.50 -1.03
C LYS A 222 12.49 21.74 -0.19
N ARG A 223 13.29 22.82 -0.20
CA ARG A 223 12.97 24.10 0.47
C ARG A 223 11.69 24.74 -0.09
N LYS A 224 11.52 24.73 -1.41
CA LYS A 224 10.32 25.26 -2.06
C LYS A 224 9.07 24.48 -1.63
N LEU A 225 9.12 23.14 -1.64
CA LEU A 225 8.02 22.29 -1.20
C LEU A 225 7.72 22.50 0.29
N SER A 226 8.73 22.52 1.13
CA SER A 226 8.61 22.84 2.57
C SER A 226 7.82 24.13 2.80
N GLY A 227 8.21 25.22 2.12
CA GLY A 227 7.53 26.51 2.27
C GLY A 227 6.08 26.52 1.78
N PHE A 228 5.80 25.96 0.58
CA PHE A 228 4.45 25.95 0.02
C PHE A 228 3.52 24.95 0.71
N CYS A 229 4.05 23.80 1.12
CA CYS A 229 3.26 22.74 1.75
C CYS A 229 3.21 22.86 3.28
N GLY A 230 4.00 23.76 3.89
CA GLY A 230 4.01 23.99 5.33
C GLY A 230 4.44 22.77 6.13
N VAL A 231 5.41 22.02 5.60
CA VAL A 231 6.07 20.90 6.27
C VAL A 231 7.53 21.25 6.57
N ASN A 232 8.10 20.70 7.62
CA ASN A 232 9.51 20.92 7.89
C ASN A 232 10.39 20.41 6.75
N LEU A 233 11.52 21.06 6.50
CA LEU A 233 12.42 20.68 5.40
C LEU A 233 12.82 19.20 5.47
N ASN A 234 13.16 18.70 6.65
CA ASN A 234 13.52 17.31 6.88
C ASN A 234 12.35 16.32 6.76
N CYS A 235 11.12 16.82 6.65
CA CYS A 235 9.90 16.04 6.43
C CYS A 235 9.49 16.00 4.95
N VAL A 236 10.28 16.62 4.05
CA VAL A 236 10.17 16.44 2.60
C VAL A 236 11.06 15.29 2.19
N ILE A 237 10.48 14.12 2.06
CA ILE A 237 11.15 12.84 1.78
C ILE A 237 11.14 12.59 0.28
N GLU A 238 12.29 12.35 -0.29
CA GLU A 238 12.41 11.92 -1.68
C GLU A 238 12.07 10.42 -1.82
N ALA A 239 11.33 10.06 -2.85
CA ALA A 239 11.03 8.69 -3.20
C ALA A 239 11.30 8.50 -4.71
N LEU A 240 12.54 8.17 -5.04
CA LEU A 240 12.92 7.87 -6.43
C LEU A 240 12.36 6.52 -6.87
N ASP A 241 12.13 6.41 -8.18
CA ASP A 241 11.81 5.13 -8.79
C ASP A 241 12.96 4.15 -8.55
N ALA A 242 12.64 2.98 -8.02
CA ALA A 242 13.61 1.97 -7.61
C ALA A 242 13.64 0.79 -8.60
N ASP A 243 14.78 0.10 -8.65
CA ASP A 243 14.97 -1.13 -9.41
C ASP A 243 14.09 -2.29 -8.93
N SER A 244 13.72 -2.26 -7.67
CA SER A 244 12.81 -3.22 -7.02
C SER A 244 12.05 -2.56 -5.89
N ILE A 245 10.80 -3.00 -5.66
CA ILE A 245 10.01 -2.56 -4.50
C ILE A 245 10.73 -2.86 -3.17
N TYR A 246 11.54 -3.92 -3.12
CA TYR A 246 12.31 -4.31 -1.94
C TYR A 246 13.47 -3.34 -1.63
N SER A 247 13.93 -2.54 -2.61
CA SER A 247 14.95 -1.50 -2.36
C SER A 247 14.37 -0.24 -1.72
N VAL A 248 13.04 -0.03 -1.84
CA VAL A 248 12.36 1.19 -1.37
C VAL A 248 12.52 1.44 0.13
N PRO A 249 12.43 0.43 1.05
CA PRO A 249 12.65 0.67 2.47
C PRO A 249 14.01 1.29 2.77
N LEU A 250 15.09 0.83 2.11
CA LEU A 250 16.44 1.39 2.32
C LEU A 250 16.55 2.83 1.83
N SER A 251 15.98 3.12 0.66
CA SER A 251 15.97 4.49 0.13
C SER A 251 15.21 5.43 1.07
N LEU A 252 14.02 5.05 1.52
CA LEU A 252 13.21 5.86 2.44
C LEU A 252 13.83 5.97 3.85
N LYS A 253 14.59 4.94 4.32
CA LYS A 253 15.39 5.03 5.55
C LYS A 253 16.44 6.12 5.42
N ASN A 254 17.18 6.12 4.31
CA ASN A 254 18.27 7.09 4.07
C ASN A 254 17.75 8.53 3.96
N GLU A 255 16.57 8.71 3.36
CA GLU A 255 15.84 9.99 3.29
C GLU A 255 15.24 10.40 4.65
N GLY A 256 15.22 9.51 5.63
CA GLY A 256 14.79 9.80 6.99
C GLY A 256 13.31 9.61 7.28
N LEU A 257 12.54 8.92 6.41
CA LEU A 257 11.10 8.69 6.60
C LEU A 257 10.79 8.16 8.01
N CYS A 258 11.41 7.06 8.39
CA CYS A 258 11.17 6.43 9.69
C CYS A 258 11.58 7.35 10.86
N LYS A 259 12.74 8.04 10.73
CA LYS A 259 13.22 8.97 11.76
C LYS A 259 12.23 10.12 11.99
N GLN A 260 11.77 10.75 10.92
CA GLN A 260 10.83 11.87 11.03
C GLN A 260 9.45 11.42 11.52
N THR A 261 8.96 10.27 11.06
CA THR A 261 7.71 9.68 11.59
C THR A 261 7.84 9.39 13.09
N SER A 262 8.96 8.81 13.52
CA SER A 262 9.23 8.56 14.95
C SER A 262 9.25 9.85 15.75
N ASN A 263 9.83 10.93 15.21
CA ASN A 263 9.84 12.24 15.88
C ASN A 263 8.42 12.83 16.01
N CYS A 264 7.59 12.72 14.98
CA CYS A 264 6.19 13.20 15.01
C CYS A 264 5.36 12.47 16.07
N LEU A 265 5.63 11.17 16.25
CA LEU A 265 4.92 10.31 17.18
C LEU A 265 5.59 10.24 18.57
N GLU A 266 6.67 10.99 18.80
CA GLU A 266 7.46 10.93 20.04
C GLU A 266 7.86 9.50 20.42
N LEU A 267 8.24 8.70 19.43
CA LEU A 267 8.72 7.33 19.65
C LEU A 267 10.18 7.36 20.13
N GLU A 268 10.53 6.37 20.92
CA GLU A 268 11.89 6.15 21.34
C GLU A 268 12.82 5.94 20.13
N ASN A 269 13.98 6.60 20.12
CA ASN A 269 14.91 6.51 19.00
C ASN A 269 15.75 5.22 19.10
N LYS A 270 15.20 4.12 18.62
CA LYS A 270 15.86 2.83 18.50
C LYS A 270 16.58 2.71 17.17
N GLU A 271 17.66 1.98 17.13
CA GLU A 271 18.37 1.67 15.88
C GLU A 271 17.51 0.78 14.96
N CYS A 272 17.70 0.92 13.67
CA CYS A 272 16.97 0.20 12.66
C CYS A 272 17.82 -0.96 12.14
N ASP A 273 17.52 -2.16 12.59
CA ASP A 273 18.19 -3.39 12.13
C ASP A 273 17.57 -3.88 10.81
N LEU A 274 18.31 -3.75 9.73
CA LEU A 274 17.92 -4.18 8.38
C LEU A 274 18.92 -5.16 7.76
N GLU A 275 19.80 -5.79 8.53
CA GLU A 275 20.84 -6.69 8.02
C GLU A 275 20.25 -7.78 7.11
N ASN A 276 19.20 -8.46 7.57
CA ASN A 276 18.51 -9.47 6.76
C ASN A 276 17.87 -8.89 5.50
N TRP A 277 17.31 -7.68 5.58
CA TRP A 277 16.72 -7.03 4.41
C TRP A 277 17.76 -6.60 3.39
N GLU A 278 18.91 -6.09 3.83
CA GLU A 278 20.05 -5.75 2.99
C GLU A 278 20.63 -6.99 2.28
N LYS A 279 20.64 -8.15 2.96
CA LYS A 279 21.03 -9.43 2.36
C LYS A 279 20.07 -9.84 1.23
N ILE A 280 18.76 -9.69 1.43
CA ILE A 280 17.75 -9.96 0.38
C ILE A 280 18.04 -9.10 -0.86
N ILE A 281 18.28 -7.81 -0.68
CA ILE A 281 18.56 -6.87 -1.78
C ILE A 281 19.89 -7.20 -2.44
N HIS A 282 20.91 -7.56 -1.66
CA HIS A 282 22.19 -8.00 -2.21
C HIS A 282 22.03 -9.21 -3.12
N ASN A 283 21.31 -10.25 -2.68
CA ASN A 283 21.05 -11.44 -3.48
C ASN A 283 20.23 -11.12 -4.73
N LEU A 284 19.22 -10.25 -4.61
CA LEU A 284 18.39 -9.81 -5.74
C LEU A 284 19.22 -9.11 -6.84
N ARG A 285 20.20 -8.29 -6.43
CA ARG A 285 21.06 -7.55 -7.36
C ARG A 285 22.22 -8.37 -7.91
N ASN A 286 22.57 -9.47 -7.25
CA ASN A 286 23.67 -10.35 -7.64
C ASN A 286 23.17 -11.80 -7.78
N PRO A 287 22.22 -12.06 -8.68
CA PRO A 287 21.72 -13.40 -8.91
C PRO A 287 22.79 -14.27 -9.57
N GLY A 288 22.70 -15.59 -9.38
CA GLY A 288 23.50 -16.56 -10.08
C GLY A 288 22.85 -17.00 -11.41
N ASN A 289 22.85 -18.32 -11.66
CA ASN A 289 22.30 -18.86 -12.90
C ASN A 289 20.79 -18.63 -13.00
N PRO A 290 20.25 -18.39 -14.21
CA PRO A 290 18.83 -18.31 -14.42
C PRO A 290 18.15 -19.67 -14.20
N ILE A 291 16.95 -19.62 -13.66
CA ILE A 291 15.99 -20.73 -13.58
C ILE A 291 14.77 -20.30 -14.38
N LYS A 292 14.47 -21.04 -15.43
CA LYS A 292 13.33 -20.79 -16.33
C LYS A 292 12.08 -21.46 -15.77
N VAL A 293 11.08 -20.67 -15.42
CA VAL A 293 9.80 -21.17 -14.90
C VAL A 293 8.69 -20.76 -15.83
N ALA A 294 7.92 -21.71 -16.35
CA ALA A 294 6.68 -21.42 -17.04
C ALA A 294 5.53 -21.28 -16.04
N LEU A 295 4.88 -20.13 -16.04
CA LEU A 295 3.63 -19.91 -15.32
C LEU A 295 2.49 -20.05 -16.32
N VAL A 296 1.73 -21.14 -16.17
CA VAL A 296 0.62 -21.51 -17.05
C VAL A 296 -0.69 -21.15 -16.38
N GLY A 297 -1.49 -20.29 -17.01
CA GLY A 297 -2.77 -19.85 -16.44
C GLY A 297 -3.66 -19.11 -17.43
N LYS A 298 -4.85 -18.70 -16.97
CA LYS A 298 -5.86 -18.03 -17.80
C LYS A 298 -5.63 -16.51 -17.92
N TYR A 299 -5.27 -15.82 -16.84
CA TYR A 299 -5.21 -14.35 -16.78
C TYR A 299 -3.78 -13.82 -16.93
N ILE A 300 -3.00 -14.38 -17.84
CA ILE A 300 -1.57 -14.09 -17.98
C ILE A 300 -1.27 -12.72 -18.61
N GLU A 301 -2.24 -12.08 -19.23
CA GLU A 301 -2.06 -10.75 -19.87
C GLU A 301 -1.82 -9.65 -18.83
N LEU A 302 -2.26 -9.85 -17.58
CA LEU A 302 -2.05 -8.94 -16.48
C LEU A 302 -1.17 -9.61 -15.42
N GLY A 303 0.09 -9.18 -15.30
CA GLY A 303 1.04 -9.75 -14.33
C GLY A 303 0.57 -9.70 -12.89
N ASP A 304 -0.21 -8.68 -12.52
CA ASP A 304 -0.74 -8.51 -11.17
C ASP A 304 -1.84 -9.52 -10.80
N ALA A 305 -2.43 -10.25 -11.79
CA ALA A 305 -3.40 -11.30 -11.51
C ALA A 305 -2.82 -12.49 -10.72
N TYR A 306 -1.50 -12.69 -10.80
CA TYR A 306 -0.78 -13.76 -10.12
C TYR A 306 0.38 -13.24 -9.28
N LEU A 307 0.26 -12.03 -8.75
CA LEU A 307 1.34 -11.32 -8.06
C LEU A 307 1.94 -12.16 -6.92
N SER A 308 1.11 -12.78 -6.08
CA SER A 308 1.60 -13.58 -4.95
C SER A 308 2.38 -14.82 -5.38
N VAL A 309 1.99 -15.46 -6.49
CA VAL A 309 2.73 -16.60 -7.05
C VAL A 309 4.08 -16.15 -7.59
N VAL A 310 4.09 -15.05 -8.36
CA VAL A 310 5.33 -14.48 -8.91
C VAL A 310 6.28 -14.06 -7.80
N GLU A 311 5.76 -13.41 -6.75
CA GLU A 311 6.59 -13.00 -5.61
C GLU A 311 7.11 -14.21 -4.81
N ALA A 312 6.32 -15.28 -4.65
CA ALA A 312 6.78 -16.52 -4.03
C ALA A 312 7.95 -17.15 -4.82
N LEU A 313 7.82 -17.24 -6.13
CA LEU A 313 8.91 -17.73 -7.02
C LEU A 313 10.14 -16.83 -6.93
N ARG A 314 9.93 -15.50 -6.92
CA ARG A 314 11.02 -14.52 -6.78
C ARG A 314 11.75 -14.68 -5.44
N HIS A 315 11.02 -14.82 -4.33
CA HIS A 315 11.61 -15.02 -3.00
C HIS A 315 12.43 -16.32 -2.94
N ALA A 316 11.91 -17.41 -3.52
CA ALA A 316 12.64 -18.67 -3.60
C ALA A 316 13.94 -18.51 -4.39
N CYS A 317 13.91 -17.83 -5.54
CA CYS A 317 15.10 -17.56 -6.34
C CYS A 317 16.10 -16.65 -5.63
N ILE A 318 15.65 -15.62 -4.90
CA ILE A 318 16.52 -14.74 -4.11
C ILE A 318 17.28 -15.54 -3.04
N GLU A 319 16.58 -16.42 -2.30
CA GLU A 319 17.20 -17.25 -1.26
C GLU A 319 18.22 -18.25 -1.87
N GLN A 320 17.89 -18.84 -3.02
CA GLN A 320 18.78 -19.76 -3.75
C GLN A 320 19.86 -19.02 -4.57
N LYS A 321 19.88 -17.69 -4.56
CA LYS A 321 20.76 -16.85 -5.37
C LYS A 321 20.67 -17.18 -6.86
N ALA A 322 19.47 -17.40 -7.35
CA ALA A 322 19.17 -17.66 -8.75
C ALA A 322 18.45 -16.47 -9.38
N LEU A 323 18.54 -16.32 -10.69
CA LEU A 323 17.75 -15.38 -11.47
C LEU A 323 16.44 -16.05 -11.89
N LEU A 324 15.30 -15.51 -11.50
CA LEU A 324 14.01 -15.95 -12.01
C LEU A 324 13.83 -15.47 -13.46
N ASP A 325 13.76 -16.41 -14.40
CA ASP A 325 13.40 -16.18 -15.79
C ASP A 325 11.99 -16.74 -16.01
N LEU A 326 10.97 -15.84 -15.98
CA LEU A 326 9.56 -16.19 -15.91
C LEU A 326 8.91 -16.13 -17.31
N TYR A 327 8.37 -17.26 -17.76
CA TYR A 327 7.63 -17.39 -19.00
C TYR A 327 6.12 -17.47 -18.73
N TRP A 328 5.37 -16.55 -19.30
CA TRP A 328 3.93 -16.55 -19.21
C TRP A 328 3.33 -17.36 -20.35
N VAL A 329 2.54 -18.37 -20.03
CA VAL A 329 1.93 -19.27 -21.02
C VAL A 329 0.43 -19.32 -20.81
N SER A 330 -0.34 -18.93 -21.85
CA SER A 330 -1.79 -19.07 -21.81
C SER A 330 -2.22 -20.54 -21.85
N ALA A 331 -3.11 -20.93 -20.95
CA ALA A 331 -3.71 -22.26 -20.97
C ALA A 331 -4.44 -22.52 -22.28
N GLU A 332 -5.14 -21.52 -22.84
CA GLU A 332 -5.85 -21.62 -24.11
C GLU A 332 -4.90 -21.90 -25.30
N MET A 333 -3.73 -21.27 -25.30
CA MET A 333 -2.72 -21.53 -26.36
C MET A 333 -2.17 -22.95 -26.33
N ILE A 334 -2.11 -23.59 -25.15
CA ILE A 334 -1.69 -24.99 -25.01
C ILE A 334 -2.76 -25.94 -25.57
N GLU A 335 -4.05 -25.60 -25.44
CA GLU A 335 -5.14 -26.37 -26.00
C GLU A 335 -5.19 -26.31 -27.54
N GLU A 336 -4.82 -25.16 -28.12
CA GLU A 336 -4.79 -24.96 -29.59
C GLU A 336 -3.55 -25.60 -30.25
N LYS A 337 -2.43 -25.66 -29.53
CA LYS A 337 -1.17 -26.19 -30.01
C LYS A 337 -0.66 -27.28 -29.07
N SER A 338 0.55 -27.79 -29.23
CA SER A 338 1.06 -28.78 -28.29
C SER A 338 1.76 -28.14 -27.09
N ALA A 339 1.61 -28.75 -25.89
CA ALA A 339 2.34 -28.32 -24.69
C ALA A 339 3.87 -28.33 -24.90
N GLU A 340 4.37 -29.26 -25.73
CA GLU A 340 5.79 -29.39 -26.06
C GLU A 340 6.34 -28.12 -26.73
N GLU A 341 5.54 -27.43 -27.54
CA GLU A 341 5.97 -26.19 -28.24
C GLU A 341 6.29 -25.06 -27.24
N TYR A 342 5.62 -24.99 -26.10
CA TYR A 342 5.74 -23.90 -25.13
C TYR A 342 6.58 -24.27 -23.90
N LEU A 343 6.72 -25.56 -23.58
CA LEU A 343 7.25 -26.01 -22.29
C LEU A 343 8.57 -26.80 -22.39
N ASN A 344 9.11 -27.06 -23.60
CA ASN A 344 10.34 -27.86 -23.75
C ASN A 344 11.60 -27.22 -23.16
N ASP A 345 11.68 -25.90 -23.14
CA ASP A 345 12.89 -25.15 -22.76
C ASP A 345 12.81 -24.55 -21.36
N VAL A 346 11.95 -25.07 -20.48
CA VAL A 346 11.78 -24.57 -19.10
C VAL A 346 12.27 -25.59 -18.08
N ASP A 347 12.82 -25.10 -16.97
CA ASP A 347 13.31 -25.94 -15.86
C ASP A 347 12.16 -26.40 -14.95
N ALA A 348 11.08 -25.60 -14.84
CA ALA A 348 9.92 -25.90 -14.01
C ALA A 348 8.64 -25.31 -14.59
N ILE A 349 7.51 -25.88 -14.19
CA ILE A 349 6.17 -25.43 -14.58
C ILE A 349 5.35 -25.16 -13.32
N CYS A 350 4.77 -23.96 -13.24
CA CYS A 350 3.76 -23.60 -12.26
C CYS A 350 2.41 -23.56 -12.98
N LEU A 351 1.61 -24.61 -12.80
CA LEU A 351 0.27 -24.71 -13.40
C LEU A 351 -0.74 -24.11 -12.43
N LEU A 352 -1.44 -23.12 -12.88
CA LEU A 352 -2.44 -22.40 -12.12
C LEU A 352 -3.84 -22.65 -12.68
N TYR A 353 -4.74 -21.73 -12.39
CA TYR A 353 -6.12 -21.74 -12.82
C TYR A 353 -6.24 -21.68 -14.35
N THR A 354 -6.95 -22.64 -14.95
CA THR A 354 -7.02 -22.80 -16.41
C THR A 354 -8.43 -22.59 -16.99
N SER A 355 -9.49 -22.67 -16.15
CA SER A 355 -10.89 -22.46 -16.55
C SER A 355 -11.64 -21.62 -15.51
N ASP A 356 -12.78 -21.03 -15.86
CA ASP A 356 -13.66 -20.37 -14.89
C ASP A 356 -14.49 -21.42 -14.14
N ALA A 357 -14.53 -21.32 -12.81
CA ALA A 357 -15.31 -22.24 -11.97
C ALA A 357 -16.83 -22.17 -12.25
N ALA A 358 -17.29 -21.16 -12.98
CA ALA A 358 -18.68 -21.03 -13.45
C ALA A 358 -18.97 -21.89 -14.71
N ASP A 359 -17.95 -22.43 -15.36
CA ASP A 359 -18.04 -23.23 -16.57
C ASP A 359 -18.07 -24.74 -16.26
N GLU A 360 -17.91 -25.13 -15.00
CA GLU A 360 -18.07 -26.49 -14.46
C GLU A 360 -19.41 -26.60 -13.70
#